data_d50dcdbf18f6b4cbad2e9fe5a44d4a36
#
_entry.id   d50dcdbf18f6b4cbad2e9fe5a44d4a36
#
_cell.length_a   1.000
_cell.length_b   1.000
_cell.length_c   1.000
_cell.angle_alpha   90.00
_cell.angle_beta   90.00
_cell.angle_gamma   90.00
#
_symmetry.space_group_name_H-M   'P 1'
#
loop_
_entity.id
_entity.type
_entity.pdbx_description
1 polymer ?
#
loop_
_entity_poly.entity_id
_entity_poly.type
_entity_poly.pdbx_seq_one_letter_code
_entity_poly.pdbx_strand_id
1 'polypeptide(L)'
;WEYAAKALVGTQWLDENQTHARLYPWDGHALRNPYGNQMGNFLANFKRGRGDYAGIAGKLNDGAMITDYVYSYPPNDYGLYNMAGNVNEWVADLYRPLSFQDFDDLNSFRRNGIFDDANNYNKKEWVSLIDDSVRVYKGGSWKDVAYWLSPGTRRFLDQDSSTSTIGFRCAMIRAGTNY
;
A
#
# COMPACT_ATOMS: atom_id res chain seq x y z
N TRP A 1 5.15 7.30 1.06
CA TRP A 1 4.20 6.51 0.29
C TRP A 1 2.75 6.79 0.70
N GLU A 2 2.39 6.71 1.96
CA GLU A 2 1.01 6.91 2.46
C GLU A 2 0.44 8.29 2.11
N TYR A 3 1.24 9.34 2.26
CA TYR A 3 0.88 10.69 1.85
C TYR A 3 0.59 10.77 0.34
N ALA A 4 1.45 10.18 -0.48
CA ALA A 4 1.26 10.15 -1.93
C ALA A 4 0.02 9.35 -2.34
N ALA A 5 -0.27 8.24 -1.64
CA ALA A 5 -1.45 7.42 -1.91
C ALA A 5 -2.75 8.14 -1.56
N LYS A 6 -2.80 8.79 -0.40
CA LYS A 6 -3.99 9.53 0.03
C LYS A 6 -4.22 10.81 -0.76
N ALA A 7 -3.20 11.41 -1.31
CA ALA A 7 -3.19 12.65 -2.07
C ALA A 7 -3.98 13.81 -1.43
N LEU A 8 -3.63 15.04 -1.71
CA LEU A 8 -4.33 16.24 -1.23
C LEU A 8 -4.60 16.35 0.29
N VAL A 9 -4.07 15.41 1.08
CA VAL A 9 -4.19 15.43 2.55
C VAL A 9 -3.56 16.70 3.10
N GLY A 10 -4.31 17.41 3.96
CA GLY A 10 -3.84 18.66 4.57
C GLY A 10 -3.81 19.86 3.61
N THR A 11 -4.36 19.74 2.41
CA THR A 11 -4.52 20.87 1.49
C THR A 11 -5.90 21.48 1.61
N GLN A 12 -6.04 22.75 1.14
CA GLN A 12 -7.32 23.44 1.09
C GLN A 12 -8.37 22.79 0.14
N TRP A 13 -7.93 21.86 -0.70
CA TRP A 13 -8.76 21.20 -1.70
C TRP A 13 -9.50 19.98 -1.18
N LEU A 14 -9.09 19.46 -0.03
CA LEU A 14 -9.70 18.30 0.59
C LEU A 14 -10.10 18.64 2.02
N ASP A 15 -11.39 18.51 2.32
CA ASP A 15 -11.92 18.66 3.68
C ASP A 15 -11.21 17.74 4.65
N GLU A 16 -10.92 18.22 5.85
CA GLU A 16 -10.26 17.46 6.90
C GLU A 16 -11.02 16.16 7.24
N ASN A 17 -12.34 16.20 7.23
CA ASN A 17 -13.18 15.01 7.42
C ASN A 17 -13.00 13.99 6.30
N GLN A 18 -12.87 14.42 5.06
CA GLN A 18 -12.58 13.53 3.94
C GLN A 18 -11.17 12.98 4.03
N THR A 19 -10.22 13.77 4.49
CA THR A 19 -8.84 13.37 4.69
C THR A 19 -8.71 12.24 5.68
N HIS A 20 -9.36 12.35 6.83
CA HIS A 20 -9.34 11.33 7.88
C HIS A 20 -10.16 10.09 7.51
N ALA A 21 -11.25 10.27 6.78
CA ALA A 21 -12.16 9.19 6.37
C ALA A 21 -11.72 8.47 5.09
N ARG A 22 -10.73 8.98 4.35
CA ARG A 22 -10.29 8.38 3.09
C ARG A 22 -9.64 7.01 3.32
N LEU A 23 -10.40 5.98 3.03
CA LEU A 23 -9.98 4.58 3.25
C LEU A 23 -9.11 4.06 2.10
N TYR A 24 -9.28 4.57 0.90
CA TYR A 24 -8.58 4.17 -0.33
C TYR A 24 -7.94 5.39 -1.02
N PRO A 25 -7.07 5.18 -2.04
CA PRO A 25 -6.47 6.26 -2.82
C PRO A 25 -7.45 7.06 -3.70
N TRP A 26 -8.73 6.85 -3.58
CA TRP A 26 -9.80 7.55 -4.30
C TRP A 26 -10.87 8.05 -3.34
N ASP A 27 -11.79 8.87 -3.83
CA ASP A 27 -12.89 9.40 -3.04
C ASP A 27 -13.94 8.35 -2.71
N GLY A 28 -14.44 8.42 -1.48
CA GLY A 28 -15.43 7.50 -0.97
C GLY A 28 -14.85 6.18 -0.49
N HIS A 29 -15.73 5.33 0.02
CA HIS A 29 -15.39 4.03 0.61
C HIS A 29 -15.72 2.84 -0.32
N ALA A 30 -16.26 3.12 -1.50
CA ALA A 30 -16.66 2.10 -2.45
C ALA A 30 -15.45 1.53 -3.20
N LEU A 31 -15.45 0.22 -3.40
CA LEU A 31 -14.47 -0.47 -4.25
C LEU A 31 -14.86 -0.42 -5.73
N ARG A 32 -16.07 0.02 -6.02
CA ARG A 32 -16.62 0.13 -7.36
C ARG A 32 -16.88 1.58 -7.71
N ASN A 33 -16.65 1.90 -8.96
CA ASN A 33 -16.94 3.22 -9.49
C ASN A 33 -18.46 3.51 -9.38
N PRO A 34 -18.86 4.57 -8.67
CA PRO A 34 -20.27 4.90 -8.51
C PRO A 34 -20.84 5.75 -9.67
N TYR A 35 -20.01 6.20 -10.62
CA TYR A 35 -20.40 7.22 -11.60
C TYR A 35 -20.08 6.85 -13.05
N GLY A 36 -20.84 7.44 -13.96
CA GLY A 36 -20.54 7.48 -15.40
C GLY A 36 -20.66 6.13 -16.11
N ASN A 37 -20.02 6.06 -17.27
CA ASN A 37 -20.07 4.88 -18.15
C ASN A 37 -19.35 3.65 -17.57
N GLN A 38 -18.55 3.84 -16.54
CA GLN A 38 -17.81 2.78 -15.86
C GLN A 38 -18.42 2.43 -14.50
N MET A 39 -19.68 2.83 -14.26
CA MET A 39 -20.38 2.53 -13.01
C MET A 39 -20.42 1.01 -12.77
N GLY A 40 -20.05 0.61 -11.55
CA GLY A 40 -19.99 -0.79 -11.15
C GLY A 40 -18.66 -1.49 -11.40
N ASN A 41 -17.76 -0.93 -12.22
CA ASN A 41 -16.42 -1.46 -12.42
C ASN A 41 -15.57 -1.29 -11.16
N PHE A 42 -14.67 -2.22 -10.90
CA PHE A 42 -13.71 -2.07 -9.81
C PHE A 42 -12.74 -0.93 -10.06
N LEU A 43 -12.30 -0.29 -8.98
CA LEU A 43 -11.34 0.82 -8.99
C LEU A 43 -9.90 0.38 -8.81
N ALA A 44 -9.67 -0.91 -8.58
CA ALA A 44 -8.34 -1.51 -8.42
C ALA A 44 -8.36 -2.99 -8.78
N ASN A 45 -7.18 -3.54 -9.04
CA ASN A 45 -6.97 -4.97 -9.25
C ASN A 45 -6.66 -5.64 -7.91
N PHE A 46 -7.59 -6.44 -7.41
CA PHE A 46 -7.47 -7.14 -6.13
C PHE A 46 -8.36 -8.39 -6.08
N LYS A 47 -8.05 -9.27 -5.15
CA LYS A 47 -8.85 -10.46 -4.91
C LYS A 47 -10.16 -10.12 -4.20
N ARG A 48 -11.28 -10.38 -4.84
CA ARG A 48 -12.60 -10.08 -4.28
C ARG A 48 -12.93 -10.90 -3.02
N GLY A 49 -12.54 -12.18 -2.98
CA GLY A 49 -12.87 -13.07 -1.88
C GLY A 49 -12.07 -14.36 -1.87
N ARG A 50 -12.42 -15.29 -1.01
CA ARG A 50 -11.74 -16.58 -0.91
C ARG A 50 -11.87 -17.37 -2.21
N GLY A 51 -10.74 -17.83 -2.74
CA GLY A 51 -10.69 -18.71 -3.92
C GLY A 51 -10.94 -18.03 -5.26
N ASP A 52 -11.36 -16.77 -5.26
CA ASP A 52 -11.71 -16.04 -6.46
C ASP A 52 -10.70 -14.90 -6.71
N TYR A 53 -9.81 -15.10 -7.67
CA TYR A 53 -8.82 -14.12 -8.08
C TYR A 53 -9.35 -13.18 -9.18
N ALA A 54 -10.33 -13.64 -9.96
CA ALA A 54 -10.85 -12.91 -11.10
C ALA A 54 -12.15 -12.15 -10.79
N GLY A 55 -12.63 -12.20 -9.54
CA GLY A 55 -13.89 -11.57 -9.17
C GLY A 55 -15.10 -12.29 -9.75
N ILE A 56 -16.10 -11.55 -10.22
CA ILE A 56 -17.28 -12.08 -10.90
C ILE A 56 -17.02 -12.12 -12.41
N ALA A 57 -17.44 -13.17 -13.08
CA ALA A 57 -17.36 -13.25 -14.53
C ALA A 57 -18.12 -12.10 -15.20
N GLY A 58 -17.55 -11.55 -16.27
CA GLY A 58 -18.17 -10.48 -17.05
C GLY A 58 -17.66 -9.08 -16.76
N LYS A 59 -18.40 -8.06 -17.20
CA LYS A 59 -18.01 -6.64 -17.14
C LYS A 59 -17.92 -6.05 -15.73
N LEU A 60 -18.42 -6.75 -14.71
CA LEU A 60 -18.40 -6.28 -13.33
C LEU A 60 -17.20 -6.76 -12.53
N ASN A 61 -16.24 -7.36 -13.22
CA ASN A 61 -14.98 -7.82 -12.66
C ASN A 61 -13.89 -6.73 -12.78
N ASP A 62 -12.77 -6.90 -12.06
CA ASP A 62 -11.57 -6.10 -12.26
C ASP A 62 -10.90 -6.37 -13.62
N GLY A 63 -11.26 -7.43 -14.29
CA GLY A 63 -10.78 -7.79 -15.63
C GLY A 63 -9.43 -8.51 -15.65
N ALA A 64 -8.80 -8.69 -14.49
CA ALA A 64 -7.46 -9.25 -14.38
C ALA A 64 -7.46 -10.55 -13.56
N MET A 65 -6.67 -11.51 -13.95
CA MET A 65 -6.42 -12.75 -13.19
C MET A 65 -5.16 -12.65 -12.31
N ILE A 66 -4.22 -11.87 -12.76
CA ILE A 66 -2.94 -11.55 -12.11
C ILE A 66 -2.71 -10.04 -12.22
N THR A 67 -1.50 -9.61 -12.43
CA THR A 67 -1.19 -8.20 -12.69
C THR A 67 -1.85 -7.70 -13.98
N ASP A 68 -2.20 -6.43 -14.00
CA ASP A 68 -2.80 -5.75 -15.15
C ASP A 68 -1.94 -4.55 -15.57
N TYR A 69 -2.29 -3.98 -16.71
CA TYR A 69 -1.62 -2.81 -17.25
C TYR A 69 -1.73 -1.61 -16.31
N VAL A 70 -0.65 -0.82 -16.22
CA VAL A 70 -0.53 0.26 -15.23
C VAL A 70 -1.65 1.29 -15.31
N TYR A 71 -2.17 1.56 -16.49
CA TYR A 71 -3.22 2.56 -16.73
C TYR A 71 -4.64 1.99 -16.77
N SER A 72 -4.84 0.73 -16.38
CA SER A 72 -6.16 0.08 -16.43
C SER A 72 -7.16 0.66 -15.43
N TYR A 73 -6.67 1.30 -14.37
CA TYR A 73 -7.48 1.86 -13.30
C TYR A 73 -7.25 3.37 -13.17
N PRO A 74 -8.21 4.13 -12.62
CA PRO A 74 -8.05 5.57 -12.45
C PRO A 74 -6.86 5.93 -11.55
N PRO A 75 -6.14 7.01 -11.85
CA PRO A 75 -5.13 7.55 -10.95
C PRO A 75 -5.77 8.22 -9.73
N ASN A 76 -4.96 8.44 -8.69
CA ASN A 76 -5.36 9.32 -7.60
C ASN A 76 -5.24 10.81 -8.00
N ASP A 77 -5.56 11.73 -7.06
CA ASP A 77 -5.56 13.17 -7.34
C ASP A 77 -4.17 13.76 -7.66
N TYR A 78 -3.10 13.04 -7.37
CA TYR A 78 -1.73 13.39 -7.81
C TYR A 78 -1.35 12.78 -9.16
N GLY A 79 -2.27 12.08 -9.83
CA GLY A 79 -1.99 11.40 -11.08
C GLY A 79 -1.21 10.09 -10.93
N LEU A 80 -1.14 9.52 -9.72
CA LEU A 80 -0.44 8.28 -9.46
C LEU A 80 -1.38 7.09 -9.65
N TYR A 81 -0.97 6.17 -10.53
CA TYR A 81 -1.72 4.95 -10.83
C TYR A 81 -1.37 3.82 -9.85
N ASN A 82 -2.32 2.93 -9.62
CA ASN A 82 -2.16 1.70 -8.84
C ASN A 82 -1.55 1.90 -7.44
N MET A 83 -1.92 3.00 -6.77
CA MET A 83 -1.59 3.19 -5.35
C MET A 83 -2.38 2.23 -4.43
N ALA A 84 -3.31 1.48 -5.00
CA ALA A 84 -3.99 0.34 -4.37
C ALA A 84 -4.18 -0.76 -5.40
N GLY A 85 -3.86 -2.00 -5.01
CA GLY A 85 -3.99 -3.17 -5.85
C GLY A 85 -2.88 -3.32 -6.90
N ASN A 86 -3.05 -4.26 -7.78
CA ASN A 86 -2.11 -4.72 -8.78
C ASN A 86 -0.90 -5.43 -8.17
N VAL A 87 0.09 -4.72 -7.65
CA VAL A 87 1.20 -5.27 -6.86
C VAL A 87 1.42 -4.47 -5.60
N ASN A 88 1.83 -5.12 -4.54
CA ASN A 88 2.37 -4.44 -3.37
C ASN A 88 3.65 -3.70 -3.74
N GLU A 89 3.95 -2.65 -3.03
CA GLU A 89 5.13 -1.82 -3.28
C GLU A 89 6.03 -1.77 -2.06
N TRP A 90 7.31 -2.05 -2.29
CA TRP A 90 8.33 -1.84 -1.29
C TRP A 90 8.44 -0.36 -0.90
N VAL A 91 8.58 -0.11 0.39
CA VAL A 91 9.00 1.19 0.92
C VAL A 91 10.31 1.04 1.69
N ALA A 92 11.06 2.11 1.77
CA ALA A 92 12.40 2.11 2.39
C ALA A 92 12.35 1.90 3.91
N ASP A 93 11.17 2.09 4.51
CA ASP A 93 11.00 2.03 5.97
C ASP A 93 11.27 0.63 6.51
N LEU A 94 11.97 0.58 7.64
CA LEU A 94 12.11 -0.63 8.43
C LEU A 94 10.77 -0.95 9.09
N TYR A 95 10.43 -2.23 9.14
CA TYR A 95 9.26 -2.64 9.90
C TYR A 95 9.60 -2.71 11.40
N ARG A 96 8.88 -1.92 12.19
CA ARG A 96 9.01 -1.92 13.65
C ARG A 96 7.63 -1.99 14.28
N PRO A 97 7.19 -3.17 14.73
CA PRO A 97 5.94 -3.28 15.48
C PRO A 97 6.07 -2.53 16.80
N LEU A 98 4.99 -1.91 17.25
CA LEU A 98 4.91 -1.20 18.52
C LEU A 98 5.91 -0.02 18.68
N SER A 99 6.39 0.55 17.59
CA SER A 99 7.20 1.76 17.62
C SER A 99 6.38 2.96 17.15
N PHE A 100 6.75 4.14 17.64
CA PHE A 100 6.20 5.42 17.18
C PHE A 100 6.83 5.86 15.85
N GLN A 101 6.91 4.98 14.88
CA GLN A 101 7.55 5.27 13.58
C GLN A 101 6.93 6.44 12.83
N ASP A 102 5.69 6.79 13.15
CA ASP A 102 5.01 7.93 12.55
C ASP A 102 5.59 9.27 13.02
N PHE A 103 6.41 9.26 14.08
CA PHE A 103 7.11 10.41 14.62
C PHE A 103 8.61 10.41 14.34
N ASP A 104 9.16 9.27 13.97
CA ASP A 104 10.56 9.16 13.57
C ASP A 104 10.65 9.62 12.12
N ASP A 105 11.30 10.75 11.95
CA ASP A 105 11.62 11.36 10.68
C ASP A 105 12.32 10.36 9.74
N LEU A 106 12.51 10.75 8.51
CA LEU A 106 13.12 10.09 7.35
C LEU A 106 14.29 9.12 7.64
N ASN A 107 14.85 9.15 8.82
CA ASN A 107 15.87 8.22 9.31
C ASN A 107 15.31 7.37 10.46
N SER A 108 14.55 6.32 10.11
CA SER A 108 14.20 5.31 11.09
C SER A 108 15.47 4.86 11.83
N PHE A 109 15.45 4.95 13.15
CA PHE A 109 16.54 4.48 13.99
C PHE A 109 16.86 3.02 13.65
N ARG A 110 18.00 2.79 13.04
CA ARG A 110 18.57 1.45 12.94
C ARG A 110 19.06 1.05 14.32
N ARG A 111 18.29 0.26 14.99
CA ARG A 111 18.68 -0.33 16.27
C ARG A 111 19.33 -1.66 15.95
N ASN A 112 20.63 -1.67 15.82
CA ASN A 112 21.41 -2.88 15.57
C ASN A 112 21.07 -3.97 16.63
N GLY A 113 20.09 -4.80 16.37
CA GLY A 113 19.77 -6.03 17.10
C GLY A 113 19.38 -5.93 18.58
N ILE A 114 19.59 -4.79 19.25
CA ILE A 114 19.45 -4.69 20.73
C ILE A 114 17.99 -4.69 21.21
N PHE A 115 17.03 -4.41 20.32
CA PHE A 115 15.61 -4.27 20.70
C PHE A 115 14.67 -5.19 19.90
N ASP A 116 15.20 -6.06 19.08
CA ASP A 116 14.40 -6.96 18.24
C ASP A 116 13.75 -8.10 19.02
N ASP A 117 14.19 -8.31 20.27
CA ASP A 117 13.86 -9.53 21.04
C ASP A 117 12.48 -9.51 21.70
N ALA A 118 11.79 -8.37 21.76
CA ALA A 118 10.68 -8.29 22.69
C ALA A 118 9.37 -8.91 22.17
N ASN A 119 9.09 -8.94 20.85
CA ASN A 119 7.73 -9.23 20.38
C ASN A 119 7.57 -10.23 19.23
N ASN A 120 8.64 -10.61 18.56
CA ASN A 120 8.60 -11.61 17.49
C ASN A 120 9.89 -12.43 17.48
N TYR A 121 9.97 -13.42 18.30
CA TYR A 121 11.12 -14.30 18.38
C TYR A 121 10.76 -15.73 17.99
N ASN A 122 11.70 -16.42 17.39
CA ASN A 122 11.61 -17.85 17.19
C ASN A 122 11.80 -18.55 18.55
N LYS A 123 10.75 -19.15 19.07
CA LYS A 123 10.76 -19.83 20.38
C LYS A 123 11.82 -20.92 20.52
N LYS A 124 12.31 -21.47 19.40
CA LYS A 124 13.34 -22.52 19.42
C LYS A 124 14.75 -21.95 19.49
N GLU A 125 14.97 -20.80 18.88
CA GLU A 125 16.30 -20.21 18.70
C GLU A 125 16.48 -18.91 19.49
N TRP A 126 15.41 -18.37 20.07
CA TRP A 126 15.40 -17.11 20.80
C TRP A 126 15.88 -15.89 19.96
N VAL A 127 15.70 -16.01 18.64
CA VAL A 127 16.07 -14.97 17.68
C VAL A 127 14.82 -14.26 17.18
N SER A 128 14.85 -12.94 17.12
CA SER A 128 13.76 -12.15 16.53
C SER A 128 13.65 -12.46 15.03
N LEU A 129 12.41 -12.59 14.54
CA LEU A 129 12.11 -12.69 13.11
C LEU A 129 12.06 -11.33 12.44
N ILE A 130 12.14 -10.24 13.21
CA ILE A 130 12.08 -8.87 12.74
C ILE A 130 13.36 -8.16 13.17
N ASP A 131 14.23 -7.97 12.20
CA ASP A 131 15.52 -7.29 12.35
C ASP A 131 15.62 -6.08 11.39
N ASP A 132 16.80 -5.53 11.23
CA ASP A 132 17.05 -4.39 10.34
C ASP A 132 17.03 -4.76 8.85
N SER A 133 16.85 -6.02 8.49
CA SER A 133 16.66 -6.47 7.12
C SER A 133 15.18 -6.41 6.69
N VAL A 134 14.25 -6.33 7.64
CA VAL A 134 12.82 -6.39 7.36
C VAL A 134 12.28 -5.05 6.94
N ARG A 135 11.71 -5.00 5.74
CA ARG A 135 11.13 -3.78 5.14
C ARG A 135 9.61 -3.85 5.06
N VAL A 136 9.01 -2.68 5.05
CA VAL A 136 7.57 -2.53 4.85
C VAL A 136 7.23 -2.62 3.36
N TYR A 137 6.08 -3.22 3.05
CA TYR A 137 5.43 -3.11 1.75
C TYR A 137 3.96 -2.76 1.90
N LYS A 138 3.41 -2.09 0.89
CA LYS A 138 2.11 -1.41 0.95
C LYS A 138 1.30 -1.57 -0.33
N GLY A 139 0.04 -1.14 -0.29
CA GLY A 139 -0.81 -0.96 -1.44
C GLY A 139 -1.73 -2.13 -1.76
N GLY A 140 -1.42 -3.32 -1.30
CA GLY A 140 -2.16 -4.53 -1.69
C GLY A 140 -1.82 -4.98 -3.12
N SER A 141 -2.13 -6.21 -3.44
CA SER A 141 -1.86 -6.83 -4.75
C SER A 141 -3.09 -7.51 -5.32
N TRP A 142 -2.99 -7.97 -6.57
CA TRP A 142 -4.00 -8.77 -7.24
C TRP A 142 -4.44 -10.02 -6.45
N LYS A 143 -3.59 -10.49 -5.56
CA LYS A 143 -3.84 -11.67 -4.71
C LYS A 143 -4.46 -11.31 -3.35
N ASP A 144 -4.46 -10.05 -2.96
CA ASP A 144 -4.88 -9.58 -1.65
C ASP A 144 -6.34 -9.14 -1.66
N VAL A 145 -7.02 -9.28 -0.51
CA VAL A 145 -8.39 -8.80 -0.32
C VAL A 145 -8.40 -7.30 -0.04
N ALA A 146 -9.57 -6.68 -0.19
CA ALA A 146 -9.78 -5.24 -0.09
C ALA A 146 -9.21 -4.57 1.18
N TYR A 147 -9.15 -5.27 2.29
CA TYR A 147 -8.54 -4.77 3.53
C TYR A 147 -7.11 -4.21 3.31
N TRP A 148 -6.31 -4.89 2.48
CA TRP A 148 -4.92 -4.54 2.24
C TRP A 148 -4.72 -3.38 1.25
N LEU A 149 -5.80 -2.91 0.61
CA LEU A 149 -5.75 -1.78 -0.31
C LEU A 149 -5.68 -0.43 0.41
N SER A 150 -6.02 -0.42 1.71
CA SER A 150 -5.96 0.81 2.50
C SER A 150 -4.53 1.31 2.64
N PRO A 151 -4.26 2.60 2.35
CA PRO A 151 -2.93 3.19 2.51
C PRO A 151 -2.37 3.10 3.93
N GLY A 152 -3.21 2.99 4.95
CA GLY A 152 -2.79 2.81 6.34
C GLY A 152 -2.27 1.42 6.69
N THR A 153 -2.57 0.40 5.89
CA THR A 153 -2.12 -0.96 6.17
C THR A 153 -0.63 -1.12 5.87
N ARG A 154 0.07 -1.83 6.75
CA ARG A 154 1.50 -2.10 6.61
C ARG A 154 1.74 -3.59 6.75
N ARG A 155 2.51 -4.15 5.83
CA ARG A 155 3.01 -5.54 5.91
C ARG A 155 4.51 -5.52 5.75
N PHE A 156 5.15 -6.61 6.06
CA PHE A 156 6.60 -6.70 6.07
C PHE A 156 7.11 -7.97 5.43
N LEU A 157 8.32 -7.89 4.93
CA LEU A 157 9.08 -9.02 4.43
C LEU A 157 10.56 -8.69 4.52
N ASP A 158 11.39 -9.71 4.63
CA ASP A 158 12.84 -9.56 4.53
C ASP A 158 13.23 -8.94 3.18
N GLN A 159 14.15 -7.96 3.19
CA GLN A 159 14.53 -7.20 2.00
C GLN A 159 15.17 -8.06 0.91
N ASP A 160 15.78 -9.19 1.28
CA ASP A 160 16.42 -10.11 0.34
C ASP A 160 15.45 -11.16 -0.21
N SER A 161 14.18 -11.12 0.25
CA SER A 161 13.12 -11.98 -0.24
C SER A 161 12.36 -11.34 -1.41
N SER A 162 11.85 -12.18 -2.30
CA SER A 162 11.00 -11.75 -3.41
C SER A 162 9.73 -12.57 -3.51
N THR A 163 8.66 -11.97 -3.99
CA THR A 163 7.39 -12.64 -4.25
C THR A 163 6.79 -12.16 -5.57
N SER A 164 5.91 -12.94 -6.16
CA SER A 164 5.19 -12.57 -7.39
C SER A 164 4.18 -11.44 -7.20
N THR A 165 4.00 -10.96 -5.97
CA THR A 165 2.99 -9.96 -5.60
C THR A 165 3.59 -8.65 -5.12
N ILE A 166 4.92 -8.53 -5.08
CA ILE A 166 5.61 -7.32 -4.62
C ILE A 166 6.47 -6.76 -5.74
N GLY A 167 6.33 -5.48 -5.98
CA GLY A 167 7.16 -4.68 -6.87
C GLY A 167 7.66 -3.43 -6.15
N PHE A 168 8.00 -2.40 -6.90
CA PHE A 168 8.43 -1.12 -6.36
C PHE A 168 8.09 0.02 -7.32
N ARG A 169 8.05 1.22 -6.79
CA ARG A 169 8.07 2.45 -7.60
C ARG A 169 9.21 3.35 -7.15
N CYS A 170 9.86 3.99 -8.11
CA CYS A 170 10.91 4.94 -7.83
C CYS A 170 10.32 6.26 -7.31
N ALA A 171 11.01 6.88 -6.38
CA ALA A 171 10.77 8.25 -5.95
C ALA A 171 12.05 9.06 -6.13
N MET A 172 11.91 10.30 -6.55
CA MET A 172 13.02 11.21 -6.75
C MET A 172 12.84 12.43 -5.85
N ILE A 173 13.87 12.74 -5.09
CA ILE A 173 13.94 14.01 -4.36
C ILE A 173 14.20 15.11 -5.36
N ARG A 174 13.32 16.11 -5.42
CA ARG A 174 13.55 17.28 -6.24
C ARG A 174 14.67 18.13 -5.62
N ALA A 175 15.81 18.19 -6.27
CA ALA A 175 16.89 19.10 -5.90
C ALA A 175 16.68 20.43 -6.66
N GLY A 176 16.63 21.53 -5.92
CA GLY A 176 16.51 22.89 -6.47
C GLY A 176 15.42 23.72 -5.82
N THR A 177 15.61 25.02 -5.83
CA THR A 177 14.64 26.01 -5.35
C THR A 177 13.50 26.17 -6.36
N ASN A 178 12.27 26.12 -5.88
CA ASN A 178 11.13 26.61 -6.64
C ASN A 178 11.16 28.14 -6.57
N TYR A 179 11.28 28.77 -7.71
CA TYR A 179 10.90 30.15 -7.89
C TYR A 179 9.42 30.20 -8.29
#